data_423808a0d7adb867b8f1dab0a207a6d6
#
_entry.id   423808a0d7adb867b8f1dab0a207a6d6
#
_cell.length_a   1.000
_cell.length_b   1.000
_cell.length_c   1.000
_cell.angle_alpha   90.00
_cell.angle_beta   90.00
_cell.angle_gamma   90.00
#
_symmetry.space_group_name_H-M   'P 1'
#
loop_
_entity.id
_entity.type
_entity.pdbx_description
1 polymer ?
#
loop_
_entity_poly.entity_id
_entity_poly.type
_entity_poly.pdbx_seq_one_letter_code
_entity_poly.pdbx_strand_id
1 'polypeptide(L)'
;MKFFNILILILPLTFFAEEITYKEGDSFQSTKSRSLVLYEYKTDASRVNIALRFAFNVEEFMEYAAVDSRDIYKVRRGDTFVLTESLQEGDIFKVTLTSKKTNNEKYFILSKDLKDKSLTQIEVGT
;
A
#
# COMPACT_ATOMS: atom_id res chain seq x y z
N MET A 1 15.43 -14.66 43.08
CA MET A 1 15.33 -14.49 42.61
C MET A 1 14.79 -14.35 41.89
N LYS A 2 14.46 -14.26 41.51
CA LYS A 2 13.96 -14.15 40.77
C LYS A 2 13.65 -13.23 40.15
N PHE A 3 13.88 -12.75 39.73
CA PHE A 3 13.67 -11.76 39.21
C PHE A 3 13.77 -11.83 37.95
N PHE A 4 14.17 -12.52 37.51
CA PHE A 4 14.42 -12.65 36.39
C PHE A 4 13.55 -12.55 35.52
N ASN A 5 12.91 -12.85 35.62
CA ASN A 5 12.02 -12.85 34.91
C ASN A 5 11.69 -11.74 34.35
N ILE A 6 11.99 -11.10 34.83
CA ILE A 6 11.84 -9.95 34.61
C ILE A 6 12.11 -9.52 33.39
N LEU A 7 13.07 -9.69 33.09
CA LEU A 7 13.49 -9.21 32.03
C LEU A 7 12.83 -9.42 30.95
N ILE A 8 12.45 -10.17 30.96
CA ILE A 8 11.95 -10.49 29.92
C ILE A 8 11.10 -9.73 29.36
N LEU A 9 10.98 -9.33 29.80
CA LEU A 9 10.46 -8.75 29.46
C LEU A 9 10.34 -8.19 28.53
N ILE A 10 10.51 -8.34 28.14
CA ILE A 10 10.58 -7.91 27.68
C ILE A 10 10.20 -7.42 26.81
N LEU A 11 9.80 -7.30 26.82
CA LEU A 11 9.85 -6.37 26.60
C LEU A 11 9.91 -5.87 25.38
N PRO A 12 10.72 -5.62 25.00
CA PRO A 12 11.04 -5.07 23.79
C PRO A 12 10.38 -5.72 22.69
N LEU A 13 10.13 -6.82 22.89
CA LEU A 13 9.52 -7.50 21.93
C LEU A 13 8.30 -6.88 21.45
N THR A 14 7.65 -6.21 22.29
CA THR A 14 6.41 -5.62 21.91
C THR A 14 6.54 -4.61 20.85
N PHE A 15 7.70 -4.04 20.68
CA PHE A 15 7.85 -3.06 19.65
C PHE A 15 7.58 -3.63 18.30
N PHE A 16 7.94 -4.86 18.09
CA PHE A 16 7.77 -5.43 16.79
C PHE A 16 6.32 -5.65 16.50
N ALA A 17 5.55 -5.86 17.53
CA ALA A 17 4.16 -6.11 17.33
C ALA A 17 3.43 -4.92 16.77
N GLU A 18 4.06 -3.76 16.78
CA GLU A 18 3.41 -2.59 16.27
C GLU A 18 3.50 -2.46 14.78
N GLU A 19 4.20 -3.35 14.14
CA GLU A 19 4.31 -3.28 12.72
C GLU A 19 2.97 -3.60 12.10
N ILE A 20 2.48 -2.71 11.25
CA ILE A 20 1.17 -2.86 10.64
C ILE A 20 1.31 -3.74 9.41
N THR A 21 0.49 -4.75 9.35
CA THR A 21 0.49 -5.66 8.22
C THR A 21 -0.88 -5.66 7.59
N TYR A 22 -0.93 -5.49 6.28
CA TYR A 22 -2.18 -5.52 5.54
C TYR A 22 -2.37 -6.88 4.91
N LYS A 23 -3.61 -7.23 4.67
CA LYS A 23 -3.91 -8.56 4.15
C LYS A 23 -5.06 -8.51 3.17
N GLU A 24 -5.20 -9.58 2.44
CA GLU A 24 -6.28 -9.71 1.47
C GLU A 24 -7.61 -9.55 2.17
N GLY A 25 -8.50 -8.82 1.55
CA GLY A 25 -9.80 -8.53 2.11
C GLY A 25 -9.88 -7.18 2.79
N ASP A 26 -8.75 -6.58 3.13
CA ASP A 26 -8.77 -5.25 3.74
C ASP A 26 -9.28 -4.24 2.74
N SER A 27 -10.12 -3.31 3.20
CA SER A 27 -10.72 -2.29 2.36
C SER A 27 -10.34 -0.91 2.83
N PHE A 28 -10.27 0.01 1.89
CA PHE A 28 -9.85 1.39 2.18
C PHE A 28 -10.73 2.39 1.47
N GLN A 29 -10.85 3.56 2.04
CA GLN A 29 -11.55 4.68 1.43
C GLN A 29 -10.64 5.88 1.41
N SER A 30 -10.63 6.59 0.28
CA SER A 30 -9.81 7.78 0.16
C SER A 30 -10.57 8.99 0.70
N THR A 31 -9.88 9.81 1.47
CA THR A 31 -10.46 11.04 2.02
C THR A 31 -10.00 12.27 1.26
N LYS A 32 -9.08 12.12 0.32
CA LYS A 32 -8.56 13.25 -0.46
C LYS A 32 -8.42 12.85 -1.91
N SER A 33 -8.52 13.84 -2.80
CA SER A 33 -8.34 13.59 -4.24
C SER A 33 -6.88 13.68 -4.59
N ARG A 34 -6.45 12.79 -5.49
CA ARG A 34 -5.12 12.84 -6.11
C ARG A 34 -3.95 12.68 -5.17
N SER A 35 -4.21 12.13 -4.00
CA SER A 35 -3.11 11.91 -3.07
C SER A 35 -2.37 10.62 -3.37
N LEU A 36 -3.00 9.70 -4.07
CA LEU A 36 -2.43 8.40 -4.38
C LEU A 36 -2.75 8.00 -5.78
N VAL A 37 -1.96 7.07 -6.32
CA VAL A 37 -2.24 6.51 -7.63
C VAL A 37 -2.31 5.00 -7.51
N LEU A 38 -3.13 4.41 -8.36
CA LEU A 38 -3.16 2.98 -8.55
C LEU A 38 -2.59 2.70 -9.93
N TYR A 39 -1.84 1.62 -10.05
CA TYR A 39 -1.15 1.28 -11.29
C TYR A 39 -1.95 0.23 -12.04
N GLU A 40 -2.07 0.42 -13.34
CA GLU A 40 -2.77 -0.55 -14.15
C GLU A 40 -1.93 -1.81 -14.34
N TYR A 41 -0.61 -1.68 -14.33
CA TYR A 41 0.29 -2.81 -14.54
C TYR A 41 1.18 -3.06 -13.34
N LYS A 42 1.31 -4.33 -13.02
CA LYS A 42 2.17 -4.73 -11.90
C LYS A 42 3.62 -4.32 -12.15
N THR A 43 4.07 -4.39 -13.39
CA THR A 43 5.45 -4.04 -13.70
C THR A 43 5.74 -2.58 -13.39
N ASP A 44 4.78 -1.69 -13.61
CA ASP A 44 4.98 -0.30 -13.29
C ASP A 44 5.06 -0.10 -11.79
N ALA A 45 4.16 -0.73 -11.05
CA ALA A 45 4.20 -0.64 -9.60
C ALA A 45 5.52 -1.17 -9.06
N SER A 46 6.01 -2.26 -9.63
CA SER A 46 7.25 -2.86 -9.20
C SER A 46 8.43 -1.93 -9.45
N ARG A 47 8.48 -1.30 -10.62
CA ARG A 47 9.56 -0.37 -10.93
C ARG A 47 9.56 0.82 -9.98
N VAL A 48 8.40 1.37 -9.69
CA VAL A 48 8.32 2.50 -8.77
C VAL A 48 8.77 2.06 -7.38
N ASN A 49 8.35 0.88 -6.96
CA ASN A 49 8.75 0.38 -5.65
C ASN A 49 10.26 0.22 -5.55
N ILE A 50 10.89 -0.29 -6.59
CA ILE A 50 12.33 -0.46 -6.61
C ILE A 50 13.02 0.90 -6.61
N ALA A 51 12.51 1.84 -7.40
CA ALA A 51 13.11 3.17 -7.46
C ALA A 51 13.04 3.88 -6.11
N LEU A 52 11.93 3.73 -5.41
CA LEU A 52 11.80 4.35 -4.09
C LEU A 52 12.81 3.79 -3.10
N ARG A 53 13.22 2.55 -3.32
CA ARG A 53 14.12 1.89 -2.39
C ARG A 53 15.59 2.13 -2.72
N PHE A 54 15.94 2.20 -4.00
CA PHE A 54 17.32 2.19 -4.41
C PHE A 54 17.83 3.40 -5.17
N ALA A 55 16.97 4.31 -5.60
CA ALA A 55 17.44 5.47 -6.35
C ALA A 55 18.25 6.39 -5.44
N PHE A 56 19.39 6.87 -5.95
CA PHE A 56 20.26 7.74 -5.17
C PHE A 56 19.81 9.19 -5.17
N ASN A 57 19.12 9.62 -6.23
CA ASN A 57 18.73 11.02 -6.33
C ASN A 57 17.44 11.11 -7.13
N VAL A 58 16.91 12.34 -7.20
CA VAL A 58 15.65 12.58 -7.89
C VAL A 58 15.73 12.22 -9.36
N GLU A 59 16.83 12.56 -9.97
CA GLU A 59 17.01 12.31 -11.40
C GLU A 59 16.96 10.81 -11.69
N GLU A 60 17.66 10.03 -10.90
CA GLU A 60 17.67 8.59 -11.07
C GLU A 60 16.30 8.01 -10.77
N PHE A 61 15.65 8.54 -9.75
CA PHE A 61 14.32 8.08 -9.40
C PHE A 61 13.36 8.30 -10.56
N MET A 62 13.40 9.50 -11.16
CA MET A 62 12.51 9.83 -12.26
C MET A 62 12.73 8.90 -13.45
N GLU A 63 13.97 8.55 -13.66
CA GLU A 63 14.31 7.68 -14.79
C GLU A 63 13.70 6.28 -14.62
N TYR A 64 13.81 5.71 -13.44
CA TYR A 64 13.31 4.35 -13.21
C TYR A 64 11.84 4.29 -12.88
N ALA A 65 11.30 5.36 -12.32
CA ALA A 65 9.92 5.37 -11.87
C ALA A 65 8.96 5.96 -12.88
N ALA A 66 9.42 6.25 -14.09
CA ALA A 66 8.56 6.86 -15.10
C ALA A 66 7.45 5.90 -15.49
N VAL A 67 6.22 6.37 -15.38
CA VAL A 67 5.04 5.59 -15.73
C VAL A 67 4.15 6.46 -16.60
N ASP A 68 3.62 5.87 -17.67
CA ASP A 68 2.73 6.59 -18.56
C ASP A 68 1.48 6.99 -17.77
N SER A 69 1.09 8.26 -17.90
CA SER A 69 -0.05 8.75 -17.16
C SER A 69 -1.35 8.06 -17.55
N ARG A 70 -1.39 7.41 -18.69
CA ARG A 70 -2.57 6.67 -19.11
C ARG A 70 -2.68 5.34 -18.38
N ASP A 71 -1.61 4.89 -17.74
CA ASP A 71 -1.56 3.60 -17.08
C ASP A 71 -1.70 3.73 -15.57
N ILE A 72 -2.16 4.88 -15.10
CA ILE A 72 -2.42 5.06 -13.68
C ILE A 72 -3.80 5.63 -13.48
N TYR A 73 -4.37 5.33 -12.33
CA TYR A 73 -5.63 5.90 -11.91
C TYR A 73 -5.36 6.76 -10.68
N LYS A 74 -5.71 8.04 -10.76
CA LYS A 74 -5.54 8.94 -9.63
C LYS A 74 -6.74 8.81 -8.73
N VAL A 75 -6.50 8.38 -7.51
CA VAL A 75 -7.57 8.11 -6.55
C VAL A 75 -8.32 9.39 -6.23
N ARG A 76 -9.63 9.31 -6.18
CA ARG A 76 -10.49 10.45 -5.90
C ARG A 76 -11.06 10.33 -4.50
N ARG A 77 -11.44 11.47 -3.94
CA ARG A 77 -12.09 11.46 -2.65
C ARG A 77 -13.34 10.58 -2.73
N GLY A 78 -13.49 9.72 -1.76
CA GLY A 78 -14.65 8.84 -1.72
C GLY A 78 -14.44 7.51 -2.40
N ASP A 79 -13.37 7.35 -3.19
CA ASP A 79 -13.10 6.06 -3.82
C ASP A 79 -12.81 5.01 -2.77
N THR A 80 -13.30 3.81 -3.04
CA THR A 80 -13.04 2.67 -2.17
C THR A 80 -12.41 1.55 -2.98
N PHE A 81 -11.55 0.79 -2.33
CA PHE A 81 -10.95 -0.37 -2.98
C PHE A 81 -10.64 -1.43 -1.94
N VAL A 82 -10.49 -2.66 -2.41
CA VAL A 82 -10.24 -3.80 -1.54
C VAL A 82 -8.99 -4.52 -2.03
N LEU A 83 -8.17 -4.98 -1.11
CA LEU A 83 -6.97 -5.73 -1.44
C LEU A 83 -7.39 -7.15 -1.80
N THR A 84 -7.01 -7.61 -3.00
CA THR A 84 -7.42 -8.93 -3.46
C THR A 84 -6.29 -9.93 -3.48
N GLU A 85 -5.05 -9.48 -3.61
CA GLU A 85 -3.93 -10.41 -3.70
C GLU A 85 -2.65 -9.73 -3.25
N SER A 86 -1.88 -10.40 -2.41
CA SER A 86 -0.60 -9.90 -1.96
C SER A 86 0.47 -10.41 -2.91
N LEU A 87 1.32 -9.50 -3.39
CA LEU A 87 2.36 -9.82 -4.34
C LEU A 87 3.71 -9.34 -3.84
N GLN A 88 4.77 -9.96 -4.36
CA GLN A 88 6.14 -9.57 -4.04
C GLN A 88 6.37 -9.46 -2.54
N GLU A 89 5.97 -10.51 -1.84
CA GLU A 89 6.17 -10.62 -0.39
C GLU A 89 5.55 -9.45 0.37
N GLY A 90 4.40 -8.98 -0.11
CA GLY A 90 3.66 -7.94 0.58
C GLY A 90 4.03 -6.53 0.19
N ASP A 91 4.92 -6.34 -0.77
CA ASP A 91 5.29 -5.01 -1.20
C ASP A 91 4.25 -4.37 -2.12
N ILE A 92 3.48 -5.18 -2.80
CA ILE A 92 2.48 -4.71 -3.76
C ILE A 92 1.21 -5.51 -3.53
N PHE A 93 0.07 -4.84 -3.64
CA PHE A 93 -1.21 -5.51 -3.59
C PHE A 93 -1.97 -5.28 -4.87
N LYS A 94 -2.61 -6.33 -5.36
CA LYS A 94 -3.60 -6.18 -6.39
C LYS A 94 -4.88 -5.73 -5.71
N VAL A 95 -5.55 -4.74 -6.28
CA VAL A 95 -6.76 -4.19 -5.66
C VAL A 95 -7.89 -4.15 -6.65
N THR A 96 -9.10 -4.18 -6.17
CA THR A 96 -10.29 -3.96 -6.96
C THR A 96 -10.92 -2.65 -6.51
N LEU A 97 -11.12 -1.74 -7.45
CA LEU A 97 -11.73 -0.46 -7.16
C LEU A 97 -13.24 -0.71 -7.09
N THR A 98 -13.81 -0.50 -5.90
CA THR A 98 -15.20 -0.86 -5.67
C THR A 98 -16.14 0.31 -5.81
N SER A 99 -15.63 1.52 -5.87
CA SER A 99 -16.48 2.71 -5.99
C SER A 99 -16.84 3.06 -7.43
N LYS A 100 -16.19 2.44 -8.42
CA LYS A 100 -16.47 2.72 -9.80
C LYS A 100 -16.79 1.43 -10.52
N LYS A 101 -17.70 1.55 -11.46
CA LYS A 101 -18.03 0.43 -12.32
C LYS A 101 -17.48 0.72 -13.70
N THR A 102 -16.24 0.28 -13.91
CA THR A 102 -15.59 0.45 -15.19
C THR A 102 -15.05 -0.89 -15.62
N ASN A 103 -14.59 -0.96 -16.84
CA ASN A 103 -14.02 -2.19 -17.35
C ASN A 103 -12.69 -2.50 -16.68
N ASN A 104 -12.00 -1.48 -16.23
CA ASN A 104 -10.71 -1.66 -15.55
C ASN A 104 -10.84 -1.34 -14.10
N GLU A 105 -11.42 -2.26 -13.37
CA GLU A 105 -11.56 -2.06 -11.92
C GLU A 105 -10.39 -2.58 -11.15
N LYS A 106 -9.47 -3.27 -11.79
CA LYS A 106 -8.35 -3.92 -11.09
C LYS A 106 -7.08 -3.14 -11.32
N TYR A 107 -6.39 -2.89 -10.22
CA TYR A 107 -5.17 -2.10 -10.24
C TYR A 107 -4.16 -2.69 -9.26
N PHE A 108 -3.04 -2.03 -9.13
CA PHE A 108 -2.00 -2.43 -8.19
C PHE A 108 -1.62 -1.21 -7.35
N ILE A 109 -1.33 -1.45 -6.08
CA ILE A 109 -0.92 -0.37 -5.19
C ILE A 109 0.31 -0.82 -4.40
N LEU A 110 1.18 0.12 -4.10
CA LEU A 110 2.33 -0.16 -3.25
C LEU A 110 1.85 -0.26 -1.82
N SER A 111 2.31 -1.26 -1.09
CA SER A 111 1.82 -1.43 0.27
C SER A 111 2.20 -0.25 1.15
N LYS A 112 3.32 0.43 0.87
CA LYS A 112 3.69 1.59 1.66
C LYS A 112 2.70 2.74 1.50
N ASP A 113 1.98 2.79 0.38
CA ASP A 113 0.98 3.83 0.17
C ASP A 113 -0.26 3.59 1.01
N LEU A 114 -0.46 2.38 1.50
CA LEU A 114 -1.63 2.09 2.32
C LEU A 114 -1.56 2.78 3.68
N LYS A 115 -0.38 3.26 4.06
CA LYS A 115 -0.22 3.99 5.31
C LYS A 115 -0.45 5.49 5.15
N ASP A 116 -0.79 5.93 3.96
CA ASP A 116 -0.99 7.35 3.71
C ASP A 116 -2.18 7.88 4.50
N LYS A 117 -2.04 9.10 5.01
CA LYS A 117 -3.09 9.70 5.83
C LYS A 117 -4.37 9.93 5.05
N SER A 118 -4.29 9.94 3.73
CA SER A 118 -5.48 10.14 2.91
C SER A 118 -6.35 8.89 2.82
N LEU A 119 -5.90 7.79 3.36
CA LEU A 119 -6.67 6.55 3.35
C LEU A 119 -7.18 6.21 4.73
N THR A 120 -8.42 5.73 4.77
CA THR A 120 -9.00 5.20 6.00
C THR A 120 -9.37 3.76 5.74
N GLN A 121 -8.92 2.88 6.61
CA GLN A 121 -9.28 1.47 6.47
C GLN A 121 -10.72 1.30 6.91
N ILE A 122 -11.51 0.65 6.06
CA ILE A 122 -12.91 0.45 6.32
C ILE A 122 -13.13 -0.97 6.81
N GLU A 123 -13.96 -1.11 7.81
CA GLU A 123 -14.32 -2.43 8.19
C GLU A 123 -15.36 -2.93 7.26
N VAL A 124 -15.09 -4.07 6.69
CA VAL A 124 -16.07 -4.66 5.84
C VAL A 124 -17.09 -5.20 6.78
N GLY A 125 -18.18 -4.69 6.67
CA GLY A 125 -19.19 -5.06 7.53
C GLY A 125 -19.36 -6.50 7.54
N THR A 126 -19.59 -7.17 8.27
CA THR A 126 -19.73 -8.54 8.16
C THR A 126 -21.01 -9.08 8.34
#